data_142e7b8d2b0bc8c87902e44cd3030233
#
_entry.id   142e7b8d2b0bc8c87902e44cd3030233
#
_cell.length_a   1.000
_cell.length_b   1.000
_cell.length_c   1.000
_cell.angle_alpha   90.00
_cell.angle_beta   90.00
_cell.angle_gamma   90.00
#
_symmetry.space_group_name_H-M   'P 1'
#
loop_
_entity.id
_entity.type
_entity.pdbx_description
1 polymer ?
#
loop_
_entity_poly.entity_id
_entity_poly.type
_entity_poly.pdbx_seq_one_letter_code
_entity_poly.pdbx_strand_id
1 'polypeptide(L)'
;GWPGKTKDYNSTYQYPSGNIDSEIDYFLEIAMTASKDIAERYKNRLTENTGVLQQSTNEDANPYFDMFAQEDLSSVDEVLLWRRYAYNLVHHNVNVYASWGNNGVGVTRSFVNNFLMADGTPVYTHGDYMNGDGYYMGDKTIHDVRQNRDSRLVIFLKEPGQHNILIKDVVGETANVEETYPLITITDGARRYVTGYALRKGGAFHQ
;
A
#
# COMPACT_ATOMS: atom_id res chain seq x y z
N GLY A 1 22.31 4.58 3.75
CA GLY A 1 23.51 4.41 4.56
C GLY A 1 23.22 3.93 5.97
N TRP A 2 24.22 3.41 6.63
CA TRP A 2 24.12 2.95 8.02
C TRP A 2 23.78 4.11 8.96
N PRO A 3 22.65 4.10 9.69
CA PRO A 3 22.15 5.30 10.38
C PRO A 3 23.06 5.78 11.53
N GLY A 4 23.92 4.93 12.07
CA GLY A 4 24.86 5.29 13.12
C GLY A 4 26.19 5.89 12.64
N LYS A 5 26.50 5.81 11.35
CA LYS A 5 27.80 6.16 10.80
C LYS A 5 28.23 7.62 11.04
N THR A 6 27.26 8.53 10.96
CA THR A 6 27.49 9.98 11.00
C THR A 6 26.96 10.65 12.27
N LYS A 7 26.66 9.89 13.30
CA LYS A 7 26.13 10.44 14.55
C LYS A 7 27.24 10.66 15.58
N ASP A 8 27.32 11.85 16.14
CA ASP A 8 28.36 12.23 17.12
C ASP A 8 28.39 11.29 18.33
N TYR A 9 27.23 10.79 18.77
CA TYR A 9 27.14 9.85 19.89
C TYR A 9 27.77 8.48 19.57
N ASN A 10 28.03 8.16 18.31
CA ASN A 10 28.70 6.94 17.86
C ASN A 10 30.16 7.18 17.42
N SER A 11 30.68 8.39 17.56
CA SER A 11 32.00 8.76 17.07
C SER A 11 33.15 7.93 17.68
N THR A 12 32.96 7.41 18.88
CA THR A 12 33.94 6.56 19.58
C THR A 12 33.71 5.06 19.41
N TYR A 13 32.63 4.65 18.72
CA TYR A 13 32.33 3.26 18.52
C TYR A 13 33.37 2.59 17.60
N GLN A 14 33.92 1.48 18.07
CA GLN A 14 34.88 0.69 17.30
C GLN A 14 34.13 -0.46 16.61
N TYR A 15 34.14 -0.44 15.30
CA TYR A 15 33.57 -1.54 14.52
C TYR A 15 34.49 -2.77 14.56
N PRO A 16 33.97 -4.00 14.75
CA PRO A 16 34.80 -5.21 14.86
C PRO A 16 35.78 -5.43 13.71
N SER A 17 35.37 -5.08 12.49
CA SER A 17 36.26 -5.16 11.31
C SER A 17 37.23 -3.98 11.19
N GLY A 18 37.05 -2.93 11.95
CA GLY A 18 37.76 -1.66 11.79
C GLY A 18 37.31 -0.84 10.57
N ASN A 19 36.38 -1.36 9.76
CA ASN A 19 35.88 -0.70 8.56
C ASN A 19 34.34 -0.86 8.43
N ILE A 20 33.64 0.23 8.67
CA ILE A 20 32.16 0.25 8.63
C ILE A 20 31.60 -0.08 7.23
N ASP A 21 32.25 0.34 6.16
CA ASP A 21 31.74 0.10 4.82
C ASP A 21 31.82 -1.39 4.48
N SER A 22 32.91 -2.08 4.86
CA SER A 22 33.02 -3.54 4.73
C SER A 22 31.98 -4.30 5.55
N GLU A 23 31.62 -3.81 6.74
CA GLU A 23 30.58 -4.43 7.54
C GLU A 23 29.19 -4.21 6.91
N ILE A 24 28.93 -3.04 6.38
CA ILE A 24 27.69 -2.74 5.65
C ILE A 24 27.54 -3.69 4.45
N ASP A 25 28.57 -3.83 3.64
CA ASP A 25 28.55 -4.70 2.47
C ASP A 25 28.35 -6.17 2.87
N TYR A 26 29.04 -6.63 3.91
CA TYR A 26 28.87 -7.99 4.43
C TYR A 26 27.42 -8.28 4.87
N PHE A 27 26.81 -7.38 5.65
CA PHE A 27 25.43 -7.59 6.09
C PHE A 27 24.41 -7.43 4.96
N LEU A 28 24.66 -6.56 3.99
CA LEU A 28 23.82 -6.42 2.81
C LEU A 28 23.88 -7.68 1.93
N GLU A 29 25.05 -8.28 1.77
CA GLU A 29 25.23 -9.53 1.01
C GLU A 29 24.49 -10.70 1.68
N ILE A 30 24.58 -10.83 3.01
CA ILE A 30 23.80 -11.83 3.76
C ILE A 30 22.31 -11.60 3.58
N ALA A 31 21.84 -10.36 3.74
CA ALA A 31 20.43 -10.02 3.60
C ALA A 31 19.92 -10.30 2.19
N MET A 32 20.69 -9.95 1.17
CA MET A 32 20.36 -10.23 -0.23
C MET A 32 20.28 -11.73 -0.50
N THR A 33 21.26 -12.49 -0.04
CA THR A 33 21.32 -13.95 -0.24
C THR A 33 20.15 -14.65 0.44
N ALA A 34 19.87 -14.30 1.71
CA ALA A 34 18.74 -14.85 2.45
C ALA A 34 17.39 -14.48 1.80
N SER A 35 17.23 -13.23 1.38
CA SER A 35 16.00 -12.76 0.73
C SER A 35 15.78 -13.47 -0.62
N LYS A 36 16.85 -13.66 -1.40
CA LYS A 36 16.78 -14.39 -2.66
C LYS A 36 16.37 -15.84 -2.46
N ASP A 37 16.98 -16.52 -1.49
CA ASP A 37 16.64 -17.91 -1.15
C ASP A 37 15.16 -18.05 -0.77
N ILE A 38 14.64 -17.17 0.09
CA ILE A 38 13.23 -17.17 0.46
C ILE A 38 12.34 -16.88 -0.76
N ALA A 39 12.67 -15.88 -1.55
CA ALA A 39 11.90 -15.54 -2.75
C ALA A 39 11.79 -16.73 -3.73
N GLU A 40 12.90 -17.45 -3.97
CA GLU A 40 12.90 -18.62 -4.84
C GLU A 40 12.11 -19.80 -4.28
N ARG A 41 12.17 -20.04 -2.96
CA ARG A 41 11.44 -21.16 -2.33
C ARG A 41 9.93 -20.93 -2.31
N TYR A 42 9.48 -19.69 -2.13
CA TYR A 42 8.09 -19.36 -1.88
C TYR A 42 7.38 -18.67 -3.06
N LYS A 43 8.05 -18.42 -4.18
CA LYS A 43 7.47 -17.72 -5.34
C LYS A 43 6.14 -18.28 -5.83
N ASN A 44 5.91 -19.59 -5.65
CA ASN A 44 4.67 -20.26 -6.06
C ASN A 44 3.64 -20.38 -4.92
N ARG A 45 3.88 -19.75 -3.78
CA ARG A 45 2.99 -19.74 -2.61
C ARG A 45 2.48 -18.36 -2.25
N LEU A 46 2.81 -17.37 -3.08
CA LEU A 46 2.32 -16.02 -2.88
C LEU A 46 0.83 -15.96 -3.19
N THR A 47 0.10 -15.16 -2.44
CA THR A 47 -1.32 -14.94 -2.66
C THR A 47 -1.54 -14.29 -4.03
N GLU A 48 -2.41 -14.87 -4.82
CA GLU A 48 -2.69 -14.42 -6.18
C GLU A 48 -3.34 -13.05 -6.17
N ASN A 49 -2.83 -12.14 -6.99
CA ASN A 49 -3.50 -10.90 -7.33
C ASN A 49 -4.15 -11.04 -8.70
N THR A 50 -5.45 -11.25 -8.72
CA THR A 50 -6.24 -11.40 -9.96
C THR A 50 -6.41 -10.08 -10.72
N GLY A 51 -6.06 -8.94 -10.13
CA GLY A 51 -6.32 -7.61 -10.69
C GLY A 51 -7.78 -7.16 -10.59
N VAL A 52 -8.66 -7.98 -10.08
CA VAL A 52 -10.07 -7.63 -9.89
C VAL A 52 -10.19 -6.51 -8.87
N LEU A 53 -10.93 -5.46 -9.23
CA LEU A 53 -11.24 -4.31 -8.37
C LEU A 53 -12.55 -4.57 -7.62
N GLN A 54 -12.53 -5.57 -6.77
CA GLN A 54 -13.69 -6.02 -6.03
C GLN A 54 -14.32 -4.90 -5.17
N GLN A 55 -15.62 -4.68 -5.32
CA GLN A 55 -16.40 -3.67 -4.58
C GLN A 55 -17.36 -4.29 -3.57
N SER A 56 -17.80 -5.51 -3.81
CA SER A 56 -18.70 -6.26 -2.94
C SER A 56 -18.27 -7.71 -2.78
N THR A 57 -18.86 -8.39 -1.80
CA THR A 57 -18.61 -9.83 -1.57
C THR A 57 -19.26 -10.73 -2.60
N ASN A 58 -20.12 -10.19 -3.47
CA ASN A 58 -20.80 -10.94 -4.53
C ASN A 58 -20.05 -10.94 -5.87
N GLU A 59 -18.99 -10.12 -5.96
CA GLU A 59 -18.12 -10.07 -7.13
C GLU A 59 -17.02 -11.11 -7.05
N ASP A 60 -16.34 -11.36 -8.17
CA ASP A 60 -15.16 -12.21 -8.19
C ASP A 60 -14.13 -11.72 -7.18
N ALA A 61 -13.65 -12.62 -6.36
CA ALA A 61 -12.69 -12.29 -5.32
C ALA A 61 -11.31 -11.95 -5.89
N ASN A 62 -10.63 -11.02 -5.25
CA ASN A 62 -9.20 -10.85 -5.39
C ASN A 62 -8.50 -11.33 -4.11
N PRO A 63 -7.91 -12.53 -4.09
CA PRO A 63 -7.30 -13.09 -2.90
C PRO A 63 -6.25 -12.16 -2.27
N TYR A 64 -5.50 -11.42 -3.09
CA TYR A 64 -4.51 -10.46 -2.61
C TYR A 64 -5.15 -9.26 -1.89
N PHE A 65 -6.30 -8.78 -2.35
CA PHE A 65 -7.06 -7.75 -1.65
C PHE A 65 -7.66 -8.30 -0.35
N ASP A 66 -8.27 -9.48 -0.44
CA ASP A 66 -8.92 -10.13 0.71
C ASP A 66 -7.96 -10.44 1.84
N MET A 67 -6.73 -10.81 1.54
CA MET A 67 -5.69 -11.04 2.55
C MET A 67 -5.54 -9.85 3.52
N PHE A 68 -5.72 -8.62 3.04
CA PHE A 68 -5.64 -7.42 3.87
C PHE A 68 -6.98 -7.01 4.50
N ALA A 69 -8.06 -7.67 4.15
CA ALA A 69 -9.41 -7.39 4.64
C ALA A 69 -9.95 -8.45 5.61
N GLN A 70 -9.15 -9.46 5.96
CA GLN A 70 -9.53 -10.54 6.86
C GLN A 70 -9.15 -10.25 8.31
N GLU A 71 -9.96 -10.75 9.23
CA GLU A 71 -9.66 -10.70 10.67
C GLU A 71 -8.70 -11.81 11.11
N ASP A 72 -8.68 -12.94 10.39
CA ASP A 72 -7.86 -14.11 10.70
C ASP A 72 -7.00 -14.50 9.50
N LEU A 73 -5.70 -14.37 9.65
CA LEU A 73 -4.70 -14.67 8.62
C LEU A 73 -3.97 -16.00 8.86
N SER A 74 -4.46 -16.83 9.78
CA SER A 74 -3.80 -18.11 10.13
C SER A 74 -3.72 -19.10 8.96
N SER A 75 -4.57 -18.95 7.95
CA SER A 75 -4.62 -19.79 6.75
C SER A 75 -3.84 -19.21 5.56
N VAL A 76 -3.22 -18.05 5.71
CA VAL A 76 -2.50 -17.38 4.61
C VAL A 76 -1.01 -17.67 4.72
N ASP A 77 -0.51 -18.54 3.85
CA ASP A 77 0.87 -19.07 3.91
C ASP A 77 1.98 -18.01 3.85
N GLU A 78 1.74 -16.88 3.19
CA GLU A 78 2.74 -15.83 3.07
C GLU A 78 2.82 -14.88 4.26
N VAL A 79 1.85 -14.96 5.19
CA VAL A 79 1.81 -14.08 6.36
C VAL A 79 2.57 -14.69 7.51
N LEU A 80 3.77 -14.17 7.78
CA LEU A 80 4.66 -14.70 8.82
C LEU A 80 4.31 -14.22 10.23
N LEU A 81 3.75 -13.04 10.35
CA LEU A 81 3.38 -12.45 11.63
C LEU A 81 2.15 -11.56 11.47
N TRP A 82 1.16 -11.80 12.28
CA TRP A 82 -0.07 -11.01 12.30
C TRP A 82 -0.66 -10.94 13.70
N ARG A 83 -1.50 -9.95 13.91
CA ARG A 83 -2.26 -9.80 15.14
C ARG A 83 -3.74 -9.80 14.82
N ARG A 84 -4.46 -10.71 15.44
CA ARG A 84 -5.91 -10.75 15.33
C ARG A 84 -6.54 -9.56 16.04
N TYR A 85 -7.39 -8.86 15.31
CA TYR A 85 -8.32 -7.88 15.85
C TYR A 85 -9.72 -8.47 15.77
N ALA A 86 -10.47 -8.38 16.84
CA ALA A 86 -11.80 -8.96 16.91
C ALA A 86 -12.81 -7.87 17.25
N TYR A 87 -13.92 -7.89 16.53
CA TYR A 87 -15.02 -6.96 16.77
C TYR A 87 -15.44 -6.96 18.24
N ASN A 88 -15.65 -5.79 18.83
CA ASN A 88 -15.98 -5.56 20.24
C ASN A 88 -14.93 -6.02 21.27
N LEU A 89 -13.78 -6.52 20.87
CA LEU A 89 -12.69 -6.87 21.78
C LEU A 89 -11.48 -5.96 21.62
N VAL A 90 -10.85 -5.99 20.45
CA VAL A 90 -9.69 -5.16 20.12
C VAL A 90 -9.86 -4.66 18.71
N HIS A 91 -9.86 -3.35 18.55
CA HIS A 91 -9.94 -2.68 17.26
C HIS A 91 -8.98 -1.48 17.22
N HIS A 92 -8.82 -0.91 16.04
CA HIS A 92 -8.00 0.28 15.80
C HIS A 92 -8.65 1.20 14.77
N ASN A 93 -8.20 2.45 14.73
CA ASN A 93 -8.74 3.47 13.83
C ASN A 93 -7.93 3.61 12.51
N VAL A 94 -7.03 2.67 12.20
CA VAL A 94 -6.17 2.80 11.02
C VAL A 94 -6.97 2.86 9.74
N ASN A 95 -8.02 2.05 9.59
CA ASN A 95 -8.90 2.11 8.45
C ASN A 95 -9.54 3.48 8.28
N VAL A 96 -10.03 4.09 9.36
CA VAL A 96 -10.68 5.40 9.34
C VAL A 96 -9.71 6.47 8.85
N TYR A 97 -8.48 6.42 9.32
CA TYR A 97 -7.44 7.34 8.86
C TYR A 97 -7.02 7.07 7.41
N ALA A 98 -6.73 5.83 7.06
CA ALA A 98 -6.19 5.47 5.75
C ALA A 98 -7.24 5.52 4.64
N SER A 99 -8.48 5.08 4.92
CA SER A 99 -9.52 4.92 3.90
C SER A 99 -10.56 6.04 3.88
N TRP A 100 -10.65 6.87 4.93
CA TRP A 100 -11.61 7.96 5.03
C TRP A 100 -10.94 9.33 5.15
N GLY A 101 -9.61 9.39 5.23
CA GLY A 101 -8.85 10.63 5.27
C GLY A 101 -9.06 11.46 6.53
N ASN A 102 -9.48 10.86 7.63
CA ASN A 102 -9.65 11.57 8.88
C ASN A 102 -8.35 12.26 9.31
N ASN A 103 -8.47 13.49 9.79
CA ASN A 103 -7.35 14.33 10.19
C ASN A 103 -6.34 14.64 9.06
N GLY A 104 -6.74 14.53 7.81
CA GLY A 104 -5.91 14.85 6.66
C GLY A 104 -4.82 13.81 6.37
N VAL A 105 -5.00 12.57 6.78
CA VAL A 105 -4.06 11.48 6.49
C VAL A 105 -4.20 11.01 5.05
N GLY A 106 -3.08 10.63 4.44
CA GLY A 106 -3.01 10.02 3.11
C GLY A 106 -1.59 9.53 2.87
N VAL A 107 -1.38 8.73 1.85
CA VAL A 107 -0.03 8.32 1.46
C VAL A 107 0.68 9.41 0.68
N THR A 108 1.99 9.44 0.75
CA THR A 108 2.78 10.44 0.03
C THR A 108 2.93 10.08 -1.45
N ARG A 109 3.20 11.08 -2.29
CA ARG A 109 3.57 10.85 -3.69
C ARG A 109 4.79 9.93 -3.81
N SER A 110 5.80 10.10 -2.98
CA SER A 110 6.99 9.23 -3.00
C SER A 110 6.63 7.77 -2.76
N PHE A 111 5.66 7.49 -1.89
CA PHE A 111 5.16 6.13 -1.70
C PHE A 111 4.47 5.61 -2.96
N VAL A 112 3.60 6.39 -3.58
CA VAL A 112 2.90 6.03 -4.83
C VAL A 112 3.90 5.81 -5.97
N ASN A 113 4.96 6.61 -6.04
CA ASN A 113 5.99 6.50 -7.07
C ASN A 113 6.92 5.28 -6.91
N ASN A 114 6.92 4.61 -5.75
CA ASN A 114 7.65 3.34 -5.58
C ASN A 114 7.01 2.17 -6.34
N PHE A 115 5.72 2.27 -6.68
CA PHE A 115 5.10 1.30 -7.55
C PHE A 115 5.49 1.56 -9.00
N LEU A 116 5.87 0.51 -9.70
CA LEU A 116 6.32 0.60 -11.09
C LEU A 116 5.15 0.78 -12.06
N MET A 117 5.48 1.10 -13.30
CA MET A 117 4.55 0.94 -14.40
C MET A 117 4.28 -0.55 -14.65
N ALA A 118 3.24 -0.87 -15.39
CA ALA A 118 2.86 -2.26 -15.70
C ALA A 118 3.93 -3.03 -16.49
N ASP A 119 4.78 -2.32 -17.21
CA ASP A 119 5.93 -2.88 -17.93
C ASP A 119 7.20 -3.04 -17.06
N GLY A 120 7.13 -2.68 -15.78
CA GLY A 120 8.23 -2.76 -14.83
C GLY A 120 9.17 -1.55 -14.81
N THR A 121 8.89 -0.51 -15.57
CA THR A 121 9.70 0.72 -15.56
C THR A 121 9.31 1.65 -14.40
N PRO A 122 10.26 2.44 -13.88
CA PRO A 122 9.94 3.45 -12.87
C PRO A 122 9.12 4.62 -13.45
N VAL A 123 8.12 5.08 -12.71
CA VAL A 123 7.23 6.16 -13.15
C VAL A 123 7.97 7.45 -13.53
N TYR A 124 9.08 7.76 -12.88
CA TYR A 124 9.87 8.98 -13.17
C TYR A 124 10.60 8.97 -14.52
N THR A 125 10.60 7.83 -15.22
CA THR A 125 11.12 7.72 -16.59
C THR A 125 10.08 8.11 -17.66
N HIS A 126 8.84 8.39 -17.26
CA HIS A 126 7.68 8.62 -18.11
C HIS A 126 7.19 10.08 -18.08
N GLY A 127 8.10 11.02 -18.29
CA GLY A 127 7.73 12.44 -18.39
C GLY A 127 7.53 13.13 -17.05
N ASP A 128 6.87 14.28 -17.09
CA ASP A 128 6.60 15.03 -15.87
C ASP A 128 5.35 14.47 -15.15
N TYR A 129 5.31 14.72 -13.86
CA TYR A 129 4.27 14.15 -13.00
C TYR A 129 2.84 14.67 -13.28
N MET A 130 2.69 15.82 -13.92
CA MET A 130 1.37 16.40 -14.21
C MET A 130 0.79 15.88 -15.52
N ASN A 131 1.63 15.67 -16.53
CA ASN A 131 1.16 15.38 -17.87
C ASN A 131 1.53 13.98 -18.35
N GLY A 132 2.60 13.40 -17.76
CA GLY A 132 3.12 12.10 -18.23
C GLY A 132 3.66 12.15 -19.67
N ASP A 133 3.74 10.98 -20.29
CA ASP A 133 4.18 10.80 -21.68
C ASP A 133 3.16 10.06 -22.57
N GLY A 134 1.94 9.85 -22.04
CA GLY A 134 0.87 9.10 -22.69
C GLY A 134 0.84 7.62 -22.35
N TYR A 135 1.92 7.01 -21.84
CA TYR A 135 1.89 5.71 -21.16
C TYR A 135 1.62 5.91 -19.66
N TYR A 136 2.39 6.75 -19.01
CA TYR A 136 1.98 7.35 -17.75
C TYR A 136 1.08 8.55 -18.02
N MET A 137 -0.12 8.56 -17.44
CA MET A 137 -1.13 9.57 -17.73
C MET A 137 -1.01 10.84 -16.88
N GLY A 138 -0.04 10.87 -15.97
CA GLY A 138 0.16 11.99 -15.05
C GLY A 138 -0.68 11.91 -13.78
N ASP A 139 -0.59 12.94 -12.94
CA ASP A 139 -1.20 12.99 -11.61
C ASP A 139 -2.38 13.96 -11.52
N LYS A 140 -3.11 14.20 -12.59
CA LYS A 140 -4.25 15.13 -12.56
C LYS A 140 -5.45 14.57 -11.81
N THR A 141 -5.66 13.27 -11.95
CA THR A 141 -6.71 12.55 -11.24
C THR A 141 -6.19 11.22 -10.71
N ILE A 142 -6.86 10.63 -9.73
CA ILE A 142 -6.53 9.27 -9.25
C ILE A 142 -6.69 8.26 -10.36
N HIS A 143 -7.66 8.44 -11.24
CA HIS A 143 -7.84 7.60 -12.42
C HIS A 143 -6.57 7.59 -13.28
N ASP A 144 -6.02 8.76 -13.60
CA ASP A 144 -4.80 8.89 -14.39
C ASP A 144 -3.60 8.23 -13.71
N VAL A 145 -3.43 8.47 -12.40
CA VAL A 145 -2.34 7.86 -11.60
C VAL A 145 -2.34 6.34 -11.66
N ARG A 146 -3.51 5.73 -11.75
CA ARG A 146 -3.68 4.26 -11.74
C ARG A 146 -3.46 3.61 -13.11
N GLN A 147 -3.54 4.38 -14.21
CA GLN A 147 -3.40 3.81 -15.55
C GLN A 147 -2.01 3.26 -15.80
N ASN A 148 -1.96 2.05 -16.38
CA ASN A 148 -0.70 1.38 -16.72
C ASN A 148 0.28 1.21 -15.55
N ARG A 149 -0.23 1.08 -14.31
CA ARG A 149 0.57 0.91 -13.10
C ARG A 149 0.51 -0.54 -12.59
N ASP A 150 1.43 -0.85 -11.71
CA ASP A 150 1.41 -2.08 -10.93
C ASP A 150 0.01 -2.34 -10.35
N SER A 151 -0.52 -3.53 -10.57
CA SER A 151 -1.86 -3.90 -10.15
C SER A 151 -2.08 -3.77 -8.64
N ARG A 152 -1.03 -3.88 -7.83
CA ARG A 152 -1.10 -3.68 -6.36
C ARG A 152 -1.41 -2.23 -6.01
N LEU A 153 -0.87 -1.27 -6.76
CA LEU A 153 -1.26 0.13 -6.60
C LEU A 153 -2.71 0.33 -7.01
N VAL A 154 -3.10 -0.24 -8.17
CA VAL A 154 -4.44 -0.06 -8.74
C VAL A 154 -5.53 -0.54 -7.79
N ILE A 155 -5.35 -1.67 -7.11
CA ILE A 155 -6.37 -2.21 -6.20
C ILE A 155 -6.44 -1.46 -4.85
N PHE A 156 -5.35 -0.84 -4.41
CA PHE A 156 -5.29 -0.17 -3.10
C PHE A 156 -5.38 1.34 -3.14
N LEU A 157 -4.98 1.98 -4.23
CA LEU A 157 -5.17 3.43 -4.39
C LEU A 157 -6.63 3.70 -4.75
N LYS A 158 -7.35 4.30 -3.81
CA LYS A 158 -8.78 4.50 -3.91
C LYS A 158 -9.14 5.56 -4.95
N GLU A 159 -10.01 5.20 -5.86
CA GLU A 159 -10.58 6.10 -6.86
C GLU A 159 -11.97 6.56 -6.43
N PRO A 160 -12.37 7.82 -6.75
CA PRO A 160 -13.72 8.27 -6.51
C PRO A 160 -14.79 7.31 -7.03
N GLY A 161 -15.83 7.08 -6.23
CA GLY A 161 -16.91 6.13 -6.54
C GLY A 161 -16.68 4.71 -6.01
N GLN A 162 -15.50 4.40 -5.50
CA GLN A 162 -15.22 3.09 -4.90
C GLN A 162 -15.67 3.01 -3.43
N HIS A 163 -16.10 1.83 -3.02
CA HIS A 163 -16.40 1.54 -1.62
C HIS A 163 -15.13 1.47 -0.77
N ASN A 164 -15.18 1.94 0.45
CA ASN A 164 -14.05 1.89 1.39
C ASN A 164 -13.69 0.46 1.81
N ILE A 165 -14.71 -0.39 1.94
CA ILE A 165 -14.60 -1.80 2.28
C ILE A 165 -15.45 -2.61 1.32
N LEU A 166 -15.24 -3.93 1.27
CA LEU A 166 -16.18 -4.81 0.59
C LEU A 166 -17.51 -4.78 1.33
N ILE A 167 -18.57 -4.44 0.61
CA ILE A 167 -19.92 -4.48 1.17
C ILE A 167 -20.58 -5.80 0.81
N LYS A 168 -21.37 -6.33 1.72
CA LYS A 168 -22.45 -7.24 1.34
C LYS A 168 -23.54 -6.45 0.66
N ASP A 169 -24.34 -7.10 -0.19
CA ASP A 169 -25.57 -6.54 -0.75
C ASP A 169 -26.58 -6.21 0.37
N VAL A 170 -26.27 -5.17 1.11
CA VAL A 170 -27.21 -4.61 2.09
C VAL A 170 -27.84 -3.39 1.44
N VAL A 171 -29.10 -3.50 1.14
CA VAL A 171 -29.90 -2.42 0.61
C VAL A 171 -29.79 -1.19 1.55
N GLY A 172 -29.20 -0.12 1.05
CA GLY A 172 -29.11 1.15 1.79
C GLY A 172 -27.74 1.52 2.36
N GLU A 173 -26.70 0.71 2.19
CA GLU A 173 -25.34 1.06 2.63
C GLU A 173 -24.62 2.01 1.66
N THR A 174 -25.02 3.27 1.65
CA THR A 174 -24.32 4.33 0.90
C THR A 174 -23.12 4.92 1.66
N ALA A 175 -22.97 4.61 2.94
CA ALA A 175 -21.94 5.19 3.79
C ALA A 175 -20.50 4.81 3.39
N ASN A 176 -20.32 3.79 2.59
CA ASN A 176 -19.01 3.33 2.10
C ASN A 176 -18.65 3.85 0.71
N VAL A 177 -19.53 4.59 0.07
CA VAL A 177 -19.28 5.14 -1.27
C VAL A 177 -18.40 6.38 -1.15
N GLU A 178 -17.40 6.44 -2.01
CA GLU A 178 -16.48 7.55 -2.07
C GLU A 178 -17.06 8.77 -2.77
N GLU A 179 -16.54 9.90 -2.35
CA GLU A 179 -16.78 11.17 -3.00
C GLU A 179 -16.04 11.27 -4.35
N THR A 180 -16.62 11.99 -5.30
CA THR A 180 -16.13 12.15 -6.67
C THR A 180 -15.15 13.31 -6.81
N TYR A 181 -14.08 13.33 -6.03
CA TYR A 181 -13.10 14.43 -6.09
C TYR A 181 -11.84 14.08 -6.88
N PRO A 182 -11.21 15.08 -7.51
CA PRO A 182 -9.91 14.91 -8.15
C PRO A 182 -8.81 14.67 -7.10
N LEU A 183 -7.59 14.45 -7.56
CA LEU A 183 -6.43 14.08 -6.75
C LEU A 183 -6.20 14.94 -5.49
N ILE A 184 -6.35 16.24 -5.60
CA ILE A 184 -6.18 17.17 -4.48
C ILE A 184 -7.55 17.71 -4.09
N THR A 185 -8.11 17.16 -3.03
CA THR A 185 -9.34 17.69 -2.48
C THR A 185 -9.06 18.57 -1.29
N ILE A 186 -9.60 19.76 -1.33
CA ILE A 186 -9.83 20.57 -0.15
C ILE A 186 -11.30 20.41 0.17
N THR A 187 -11.64 19.37 0.90
CA THR A 187 -12.98 19.25 1.50
C THR A 187 -12.95 19.83 2.90
N ASP A 188 -13.95 20.54 3.25
CA ASP A 188 -14.16 20.96 4.63
C ASP A 188 -14.52 19.75 5.48
N GLY A 189 -13.94 19.66 6.67
CA GLY A 189 -14.26 18.64 7.65
C GLY A 189 -13.16 17.61 7.90
N ALA A 190 -13.51 16.57 8.63
CA ALA A 190 -12.58 15.56 9.10
C ALA A 190 -12.12 14.56 8.02
N ARG A 191 -12.87 14.46 6.92
CA ARG A 191 -12.62 13.51 5.82
C ARG A 191 -11.94 14.20 4.66
N ARG A 192 -10.62 14.38 4.76
CA ARG A 192 -9.85 14.98 3.68
C ARG A 192 -8.48 14.32 3.57
N TYR A 193 -8.06 14.08 2.35
CA TYR A 193 -6.74 13.55 2.03
C TYR A 193 -5.86 14.70 1.59
N VAL A 194 -5.10 15.27 2.49
CA VAL A 194 -4.24 16.43 2.17
C VAL A 194 -3.15 16.11 1.16
N THR A 195 -2.81 14.82 0.99
CA THR A 195 -1.86 14.36 -0.02
C THR A 195 -2.51 14.03 -1.36
N GLY A 196 -3.82 13.98 -1.42
CA GLY A 196 -4.58 13.55 -2.60
C GLY A 196 -4.69 12.05 -2.81
N TYR A 197 -3.88 11.24 -2.10
CA TYR A 197 -3.80 9.80 -2.30
C TYR A 197 -4.42 9.06 -1.11
N ALA A 198 -5.59 8.50 -1.32
CA ALA A 198 -6.31 7.70 -0.34
C ALA A 198 -6.10 6.21 -0.57
N LEU A 199 -6.12 5.43 0.50
CA LEU A 199 -6.00 3.98 0.42
C LEU A 199 -7.34 3.31 0.69
N ARG A 200 -7.55 2.20 -0.01
CA ARG A 200 -8.58 1.21 0.24
C ARG A 200 -7.92 -0.09 0.68
N LYS A 201 -7.57 -0.18 1.96
CA LYS A 201 -6.83 -1.32 2.50
C LYS A 201 -7.12 -1.54 3.98
N GLY A 202 -7.21 -2.79 4.40
CA GLY A 202 -7.28 -3.17 5.81
C GLY A 202 -8.66 -3.00 6.44
N GLY A 203 -9.70 -2.76 5.65
CA GLY A 203 -11.08 -2.73 6.11
C GLY A 203 -11.74 -4.08 5.95
N ALA A 204 -12.23 -4.67 7.03
CA ALA A 204 -13.06 -5.86 7.00
C ALA A 204 -14.52 -5.50 7.21
N PHE A 205 -15.41 -6.21 6.53
CA PHE A 205 -16.85 -6.07 6.75
C PHE A 205 -17.28 -7.03 7.86
N HIS A 206 -17.85 -6.49 8.91
CA HIS A 206 -18.46 -7.30 9.97
C HIS A 206 -19.88 -7.66 9.61
N GLN A 207 -20.19 -8.94 9.82
CA GLN A 207 -21.54 -9.47 9.70
C GLN A 207 -22.28 -9.38 11.02
#